data_7cc61df9732d31dc2bbc063628fc3bd8
#
_entry.id   7cc61df9732d31dc2bbc063628fc3bd8
#
_cell.length_a   1.000
_cell.length_b   1.000
_cell.length_c   1.000
_cell.angle_alpha   90.00
_cell.angle_beta   90.00
_cell.angle_gamma   90.00
#
_symmetry.space_group_name_H-M   'P 1'
#
loop_
_entity.id
_entity.type
_entity.pdbx_description
1 polymer ?
#
loop_
_entity_poly.entity_id
_entity_poly.type
_entity_poly.pdbx_seq_one_letter_code
_entity_poly.pdbx_strand_id
1 'polypeptide(L)'
;DVPNLLVTDDDKAFRKVVCEGLQRRGFRVIEACDGREALDLIENSRVHVAVVDVHMPNVTGLDVIRHLHERPSSLPCVLMSAELNDEIRQEAERMCAYDVLSKPLRLSQLTSVVSHALNDYYGWQPPKAG
;
A
#
# COMPACT_ATOMS: atom_id res chain seq x y z
N ASP A 1 0.91 -10.84 16.51
CA ASP A 1 1.60 -9.59 16.16
C ASP A 1 0.75 -8.73 15.24
N VAL A 2 0.83 -7.42 15.44
CA VAL A 2 0.10 -6.46 14.62
C VAL A 2 0.94 -6.13 13.39
N PRO A 3 0.39 -6.31 12.18
CA PRO A 3 1.16 -5.98 10.97
C PRO A 3 1.34 -4.48 10.78
N ASN A 4 2.44 -4.12 10.13
CA ASN A 4 2.78 -2.74 9.80
C ASN A 4 2.40 -2.46 8.36
N LEU A 5 1.57 -1.44 8.16
CA LEU A 5 1.18 -0.98 6.84
C LEU A 5 1.90 0.32 6.52
N LEU A 6 2.48 0.41 5.33
CA LEU A 6 3.03 1.66 4.83
C LEU A 6 1.98 2.31 3.94
N VAL A 7 1.62 3.56 4.23
CA VAL A 7 0.70 4.33 3.39
C VAL A 7 1.46 5.51 2.82
N THR A 8 1.52 5.58 1.51
CA THR A 8 2.28 6.62 0.78
C THR A 8 1.35 7.40 -0.14
N ASP A 9 1.26 8.69 0.10
CA ASP A 9 0.48 9.61 -0.73
C ASP A 9 1.00 11.02 -0.47
N ASP A 10 1.16 11.82 -1.52
CA ASP A 10 1.61 13.20 -1.37
C ASP A 10 0.49 14.15 -0.93
N ASP A 11 -0.77 13.73 -1.02
CA ASP A 11 -1.91 14.46 -0.48
C ASP A 11 -2.03 14.17 1.02
N LYS A 12 -1.60 15.12 1.83
CA LYS A 12 -1.57 14.97 3.28
C LYS A 12 -2.96 14.69 3.89
N ALA A 13 -3.98 15.40 3.43
CA ALA A 13 -5.33 15.26 3.97
C ALA A 13 -5.87 13.85 3.68
N PHE A 14 -5.73 13.38 2.45
CA PHE A 14 -6.15 12.03 2.07
C PHE A 14 -5.38 10.98 2.86
N ARG A 15 -4.06 11.13 2.94
CA ARG A 15 -3.20 10.18 3.67
C ARG A 15 -3.62 10.07 5.14
N LYS A 16 -3.90 11.20 5.80
CA LYS A 16 -4.33 11.21 7.19
C LYS A 16 -5.63 10.44 7.40
N VAL A 17 -6.61 10.64 6.53
CA VAL A 17 -7.90 9.95 6.61
C VAL A 17 -7.70 8.43 6.48
N VAL A 18 -6.90 8.01 5.52
CA VAL A 18 -6.61 6.58 5.30
C VAL A 18 -5.89 5.98 6.51
N CYS A 19 -4.85 6.65 6.99
CA CYS A 19 -4.06 6.16 8.12
C CYS A 19 -4.90 6.03 9.39
N GLU A 20 -5.69 7.04 9.70
CA GLU A 20 -6.57 7.00 10.89
C GLU A 20 -7.58 5.87 10.77
N GLY A 21 -8.16 5.67 9.58
CA GLY A 21 -9.11 4.61 9.36
C GLY A 21 -8.50 3.21 9.54
N LEU A 22 -7.29 3.01 9.04
CA LEU A 22 -6.59 1.74 9.22
C LEU A 22 -6.18 1.51 10.68
N GLN A 23 -5.72 2.55 11.36
CA GLN A 23 -5.38 2.46 12.77
C GLN A 23 -6.57 2.06 13.63
N ARG A 24 -7.75 2.61 13.34
CA ARG A 24 -8.99 2.24 14.06
C ARG A 24 -9.35 0.78 13.88
N ARG A 25 -8.91 0.16 12.80
CA ARG A 25 -9.15 -1.26 12.54
C ARG A 25 -8.06 -2.17 13.12
N GLY A 26 -7.13 -1.60 13.88
CA GLY A 26 -6.13 -2.35 14.62
C GLY A 26 -4.79 -2.53 13.92
N PHE A 27 -4.57 -1.88 12.79
CA PHE A 27 -3.28 -1.94 12.09
C PHE A 27 -2.31 -0.88 12.63
N ARG A 28 -1.03 -1.18 12.56
CA ARG A 28 0.01 -0.17 12.73
C ARG A 28 0.26 0.46 11.37
N VAL A 29 0.37 1.78 11.33
CA VAL A 29 0.52 2.50 10.07
C VAL A 29 1.76 3.38 10.12
N ILE A 30 2.59 3.27 9.09
CA ILE A 30 3.75 4.12 8.87
C ILE A 30 3.39 4.98 7.66
N GLU A 31 3.59 6.30 7.78
CA GLU A 31 3.27 7.23 6.69
C GLU A 31 4.50 7.64 5.92
N ALA A 32 4.36 7.75 4.61
CA ALA A 32 5.35 8.37 3.74
C ALA A 32 4.67 9.45 2.90
N CYS A 33 5.30 10.59 2.76
CA CYS A 33 4.72 11.72 2.00
C CYS A 33 5.11 11.70 0.52
N ASP A 34 6.08 10.86 0.14
CA ASP A 34 6.51 10.72 -1.26
C ASP A 34 7.16 9.35 -1.48
N GLY A 35 7.49 9.07 -2.74
CA GLY A 35 8.04 7.77 -3.12
C GLY A 35 9.43 7.51 -2.56
N ARG A 36 10.25 8.55 -2.42
CA ARG A 36 11.59 8.40 -1.86
C ARG A 36 11.53 7.99 -0.38
N GLU A 37 10.69 8.66 0.39
CA GLU A 37 10.48 8.29 1.78
C GLU A 37 9.93 6.87 1.90
N ALA A 38 9.03 6.50 1.01
CA ALA A 38 8.49 5.14 0.97
C ALA A 38 9.60 4.11 0.75
N LEU A 39 10.50 4.35 -0.21
CA LEU A 39 11.62 3.44 -0.48
C LEU A 39 12.54 3.33 0.72
N ASP A 40 12.84 4.44 1.39
CA ASP A 40 13.69 4.44 2.59
C ASP A 40 13.04 3.63 3.72
N LEU A 41 11.74 3.79 3.92
CA LEU A 41 11.02 3.06 4.95
C LEU A 41 10.94 1.56 4.64
N ILE A 42 10.76 1.20 3.38
CA ILE A 42 10.75 -0.20 2.95
C ILE A 42 12.10 -0.87 3.27
N GLU A 43 13.20 -0.16 3.05
CA GLU A 43 14.54 -0.71 3.29
C GLU A 43 14.93 -0.73 4.77
N ASN A 44 14.45 0.22 5.56
CA ASN A 44 14.92 0.43 6.93
C ASN A 44 13.90 0.11 8.02
N SER A 45 12.70 -0.26 7.65
CA SER A 45 11.61 -0.58 8.59
C SER A 45 10.94 -1.88 8.19
N ARG A 46 10.26 -2.51 9.15
CA ARG A 46 9.51 -3.71 8.85
C ARG A 46 8.14 -3.34 8.32
N VAL A 47 7.95 -3.50 7.02
CA VAL A 47 6.68 -3.24 6.33
C VAL A 47 6.10 -4.56 5.84
N HIS A 48 4.84 -4.82 6.16
CA HIS A 48 4.14 -6.03 5.71
C HIS A 48 3.35 -5.82 4.43
N VAL A 49 2.71 -4.65 4.28
CA VAL A 49 1.99 -4.28 3.06
C VAL A 49 2.26 -2.81 2.77
N ALA A 50 2.56 -2.50 1.51
CA ALA A 50 2.71 -1.12 1.06
C ALA A 50 1.46 -0.70 0.29
N VAL A 51 0.86 0.44 0.66
CA VAL A 51 -0.26 1.06 -0.03
C VAL A 51 0.27 2.37 -0.61
N VAL A 52 0.30 2.49 -1.92
CA VAL A 52 1.06 3.55 -2.59
C VAL A 52 0.24 4.22 -3.69
N ASP A 53 0.18 5.56 -3.66
CA ASP A 53 -0.42 6.33 -4.74
C ASP A 53 0.46 6.26 -5.99
N VAL A 54 -0.15 6.05 -7.14
CA VAL A 54 0.57 6.00 -8.43
C VAL A 54 1.13 7.37 -8.78
N HIS A 55 0.35 8.42 -8.54
CA HIS A 55 0.66 9.78 -9.02
C HIS A 55 1.34 10.61 -7.94
N MET A 56 2.64 10.51 -7.86
CA MET A 56 3.47 11.32 -6.97
C MET A 56 4.61 11.95 -7.76
N PRO A 57 5.06 13.16 -7.39
CA PRO A 57 6.18 13.79 -8.11
C PRO A 57 7.49 13.02 -7.88
N ASN A 58 8.38 13.08 -8.86
CA ASN A 58 9.74 12.50 -8.87
C ASN A 58 9.73 10.97 -8.84
N VAL A 59 9.49 10.36 -7.69
CA VAL A 59 9.38 8.89 -7.56
C VAL A 59 7.90 8.53 -7.49
N THR A 60 7.39 7.91 -8.54
CA THR A 60 5.98 7.55 -8.63
C THR A 60 5.69 6.23 -7.92
N GLY A 61 4.39 5.91 -7.76
CA GLY A 61 4.01 4.61 -7.22
C GLY A 61 4.47 3.44 -8.10
N LEU A 62 4.52 3.64 -9.41
CA LEU A 62 5.04 2.62 -10.32
C LEU A 62 6.55 2.42 -10.12
N ASP A 63 7.29 3.48 -9.82
CA ASP A 63 8.71 3.36 -9.47
C ASP A 63 8.88 2.57 -8.17
N VAL A 64 8.03 2.83 -7.19
CA VAL A 64 8.08 2.11 -5.91
C VAL A 64 7.82 0.61 -6.13
N ILE A 65 6.79 0.27 -6.88
CA ILE A 65 6.47 -1.15 -7.10
C ILE A 65 7.53 -1.84 -7.95
N ARG A 66 8.15 -1.14 -8.89
CA ARG A 66 9.26 -1.69 -9.66
C ARG A 66 10.42 -2.05 -8.74
N HIS A 67 10.75 -1.17 -7.80
CA HIS A 67 11.78 -1.44 -6.81
C HIS A 67 11.44 -2.68 -5.98
N LEU A 68 10.20 -2.80 -5.54
CA LEU A 68 9.75 -3.97 -4.77
C LEU A 68 9.82 -5.26 -5.59
N HIS A 69 9.46 -5.19 -6.87
CA HIS A 69 9.49 -6.33 -7.78
C HIS A 69 10.92 -6.86 -7.99
N GLU A 70 11.91 -5.98 -7.94
CA GLU A 70 13.32 -6.33 -8.14
C GLU A 70 14.00 -6.85 -6.88
N ARG A 71 13.34 -6.77 -5.72
CA ARG A 71 13.91 -7.25 -4.46
C ARG A 71 13.86 -8.77 -4.37
N PRO A 72 14.84 -9.39 -3.69
CA PRO A 72 14.80 -10.84 -3.47
C PRO A 72 13.68 -11.27 -2.54
N SER A 73 13.22 -10.42 -1.62
CA SER A 73 12.11 -10.74 -0.72
C SER A 73 10.81 -10.09 -1.20
N SER A 74 9.71 -10.82 -1.11
CA SER A 74 8.41 -10.39 -1.58
C SER A 74 7.67 -9.55 -0.55
N LEU A 75 7.07 -8.46 -1.01
CA LEU A 75 6.27 -7.55 -0.17
C LEU A 75 5.05 -7.15 -1.00
N PRO A 76 3.81 -7.45 -0.56
CA PRO A 76 2.64 -7.08 -1.35
C PRO A 76 2.46 -5.57 -1.39
N CYS A 77 2.16 -5.06 -2.58
CA CYS A 77 1.94 -3.64 -2.82
C CYS A 77 0.56 -3.43 -3.44
N VAL A 78 -0.22 -2.55 -2.82
CA VAL A 78 -1.52 -2.12 -3.33
C VAL A 78 -1.35 -0.70 -3.86
N LEU A 79 -1.67 -0.50 -5.13
CA LEU A 79 -1.60 0.81 -5.77
C LEU A 79 -2.95 1.50 -5.72
N MET A 80 -2.92 2.84 -5.62
CA MET A 80 -4.10 3.69 -5.66
C MET A 80 -3.94 4.70 -6.79
N SER A 81 -5.00 4.99 -7.54
CA SER A 81 -4.92 5.97 -8.61
C SER A 81 -6.23 6.73 -8.77
N ALA A 82 -6.13 8.06 -8.89
CA ALA A 82 -7.27 8.91 -9.25
C ALA A 82 -7.59 8.85 -10.75
N GLU A 83 -6.62 8.41 -11.55
CA GLU A 83 -6.74 8.34 -13.01
C GLU A 83 -6.32 6.95 -13.50
N LEU A 84 -7.06 5.94 -13.04
CA LEU A 84 -6.76 4.56 -13.41
C LEU A 84 -7.13 4.32 -14.87
N ASN A 85 -6.17 3.83 -15.66
CA ASN A 85 -6.34 3.49 -17.07
C ASN A 85 -5.68 2.14 -17.39
N ASP A 86 -5.84 1.70 -18.64
CA ASP A 86 -5.30 0.39 -19.06
C ASP A 86 -3.79 0.32 -18.97
N GLU A 87 -3.08 1.42 -19.28
CA GLU A 87 -1.62 1.47 -19.18
C GLU A 87 -1.15 1.22 -17.76
N ILE A 88 -1.77 1.91 -16.78
CA ILE A 88 -1.43 1.76 -15.37
C ILE A 88 -1.74 0.34 -14.91
N ARG A 89 -2.91 -0.20 -15.30
CA ARG A 89 -3.27 -1.58 -14.93
C ARG A 89 -2.28 -2.60 -15.48
N GLN A 90 -1.88 -2.44 -16.73
CA GLN A 90 -0.93 -3.36 -17.37
C GLN A 90 0.44 -3.30 -16.71
N GLU A 91 0.93 -2.10 -16.42
CA GLU A 91 2.22 -1.93 -15.74
C GLU A 91 2.19 -2.51 -14.33
N ALA A 92 1.11 -2.23 -13.59
CA ALA A 92 0.93 -2.78 -12.25
C ALA A 92 0.93 -4.32 -12.28
N GLU A 93 0.25 -4.90 -13.26
CA GLU A 93 0.21 -6.35 -13.44
C GLU A 93 1.60 -6.92 -13.75
N ARG A 94 2.35 -6.27 -14.64
CA ARG A 94 3.72 -6.69 -14.95
C ARG A 94 4.64 -6.66 -13.73
N MET A 95 4.42 -5.69 -12.83
CA MET A 95 5.21 -5.54 -11.61
C MET A 95 4.65 -6.34 -10.44
N CYS A 96 3.65 -7.16 -10.69
CA CYS A 96 3.03 -8.04 -9.69
C CYS A 96 2.42 -7.29 -8.50
N ALA A 97 1.75 -6.15 -8.79
CA ALA A 97 0.96 -5.46 -7.76
C ALA A 97 -0.08 -6.43 -7.21
N TYR A 98 -0.30 -6.36 -5.91
CA TYR A 98 -1.34 -7.20 -5.30
C TYR A 98 -2.72 -6.78 -5.78
N ASP A 99 -2.96 -5.47 -5.82
CA ASP A 99 -4.20 -4.92 -6.37
C ASP A 99 -3.99 -3.46 -6.77
N VAL A 100 -4.91 -2.93 -7.56
CA VAL A 100 -4.93 -1.53 -7.98
C VAL A 100 -6.32 -0.98 -7.72
N LEU A 101 -6.42 0.04 -6.88
CA LEU A 101 -7.69 0.62 -6.47
C LEU A 101 -7.87 2.03 -7.04
N SER A 102 -9.09 2.33 -7.50
CA SER A 102 -9.43 3.66 -7.97
C SER A 102 -9.78 4.57 -6.80
N LYS A 103 -9.36 5.82 -6.87
CA LYS A 103 -9.86 6.87 -5.98
C LYS A 103 -11.15 7.45 -6.57
N PRO A 104 -12.13 7.83 -5.76
CA PRO A 104 -12.13 7.81 -4.29
C PRO A 104 -12.27 6.39 -3.75
N LEU A 105 -11.52 6.11 -2.67
CA LEU A 105 -11.54 4.79 -2.03
C LEU A 105 -12.63 4.70 -0.98
N ARG A 106 -13.18 3.48 -0.86
CA ARG A 106 -13.91 3.12 0.35
C ARG A 106 -12.92 2.47 1.30
N LEU A 107 -12.91 2.92 2.54
CA LEU A 107 -12.01 2.36 3.54
C LEU A 107 -12.26 0.87 3.74
N SER A 108 -13.52 0.42 3.68
CA SER A 108 -13.86 -1.01 3.76
C SER A 108 -13.22 -1.82 2.64
N GLN A 109 -13.17 -1.27 1.43
CA GLN A 109 -12.51 -1.93 0.30
C GLN A 109 -11.01 -2.05 0.53
N LEU A 110 -10.37 -0.98 0.96
CA LEU A 110 -8.93 -0.99 1.24
C LEU A 110 -8.60 -1.96 2.36
N THR A 111 -9.38 -1.95 3.43
CA THR A 111 -9.20 -2.86 4.56
C THR A 111 -9.32 -4.32 4.13
N SER A 112 -10.29 -4.62 3.27
CA SER A 112 -10.49 -5.97 2.74
C SER A 112 -9.28 -6.43 1.91
N VAL A 113 -8.81 -5.58 1.01
CA VAL A 113 -7.65 -5.91 0.16
C VAL A 113 -6.40 -6.12 1.00
N VAL A 114 -6.15 -5.24 1.96
CA VAL A 114 -5.00 -5.34 2.87
C VAL A 114 -5.06 -6.62 3.69
N SER A 115 -6.23 -6.96 4.24
CA SER A 115 -6.41 -8.18 5.03
C SER A 115 -6.17 -9.43 4.19
N HIS A 116 -6.64 -9.45 2.95
CA HIS A 116 -6.38 -10.56 2.04
C HIS A 116 -4.89 -10.69 1.72
N ALA A 117 -4.21 -9.57 1.47
CA ALA A 117 -2.78 -9.58 1.21
C ALA A 117 -1.99 -10.13 2.40
N LEU A 118 -2.36 -9.71 3.60
CA LEU A 118 -1.74 -10.20 4.83
C LEU A 118 -1.97 -11.70 5.03
N ASN A 119 -3.16 -12.17 4.71
CA ASN A 119 -3.45 -13.60 4.78
C ASN A 119 -2.65 -14.39 3.75
N ASP A 120 -2.65 -13.93 2.49
CA ASP A 120 -1.97 -14.62 1.39
C ASP A 120 -0.46 -14.70 1.58
N TYR A 121 0.16 -13.63 2.10
CA TYR A 121 1.62 -13.55 2.21
C TYR A 121 2.16 -14.05 3.55
N TYR A 122 1.38 -13.88 4.63
CA TYR A 122 1.85 -14.12 6.00
C TYR A 122 0.94 -15.04 6.81
N GLY A 123 -0.19 -15.46 6.25
CA GLY A 123 -1.16 -16.25 6.99
C GLY A 123 -1.85 -15.48 8.11
N TRP A 124 -1.78 -14.16 8.09
CA TRP A 124 -2.38 -13.33 9.13
C TRP A 124 -3.90 -13.23 8.97
N GLN A 125 -4.59 -13.25 10.09
CA GLN A 125 -6.03 -13.01 10.14
C GLN A 125 -6.33 -11.98 11.21
N PRO A 126 -7.37 -11.14 10.99
CA PRO A 126 -7.77 -10.18 12.02
C PRO A 126 -8.25 -10.91 13.28
N PRO A 127 -8.06 -10.30 14.47
CA PRO A 127 -8.62 -10.87 15.70
C PRO A 127 -10.12 -11.03 15.58
N LYS A 128 -10.66 -12.11 16.13
CA LYS A 128 -12.11 -12.30 16.18
C LYS A 128 -12.72 -11.20 17.04
N ALA A 129 -13.82 -10.60 16.57
CA ALA A 129 -14.61 -9.70 17.38
C ALA A 129 -15.09 -10.47 18.62
N GLY A 130 -14.67 -9.98 19.76
CA GLY A 130 -14.80 -10.63 21.02
C GLY A 130 -16.10 -10.66 21.67
#